data_3ecdeceab804eb03f1fe18081db5398b
#
_entry.id   3ecdeceab804eb03f1fe18081db5398b
#
_cell.length_a   1.000
_cell.length_b   1.000
_cell.length_c   1.000
_cell.angle_alpha   90.00
_cell.angle_beta   90.00
_cell.angle_gamma   90.00
#
_symmetry.space_group_name_H-M   'P 1'
#
loop_
_entity.id
_entity.type
_entity.pdbx_description
1 polymer ?
#
loop_
_entity_poly.entity_id
_entity_poly.type
_entity_poly.pdbx_seq_one_letter_code
_entity_poly.pdbx_strand_id
1 'polypeptide(L)'
;YKPGTHCSTPGENGTYVTAKRRWFKQTDATSVANRNAEEVPVKHTVTQARTQTIEVSGSVEGTGDLAKVLTKTYGFNYVSEQHWKLNQVVGPYTLPANSQGKLVWGFTMLDTDGQDVRCNSDQQWEAQGKPYSASVPEARYSELRLEDAPEWN
;
A
#
# COMPACT_ATOMS: atom_id res chain seq x y z
N TYR A 1 -11.38 8.06 -17.61
CA TYR A 1 -12.07 6.76 -17.61
C TYR A 1 -13.38 6.75 -16.82
N LYS A 2 -13.78 7.85 -16.21
CA LYS A 2 -15.00 7.88 -15.39
C LYS A 2 -16.21 7.54 -16.26
N PRO A 3 -17.10 6.59 -15.84
CA PRO A 3 -18.31 6.26 -16.58
C PRO A 3 -19.17 7.51 -16.87
N GLY A 4 -19.65 7.63 -18.11
CA GLY A 4 -20.41 8.77 -18.59
C GLY A 4 -19.59 9.89 -19.19
N THR A 5 -18.27 9.84 -19.10
CA THR A 5 -17.39 10.84 -19.71
C THR A 5 -16.99 10.43 -21.13
N HIS A 6 -16.51 11.42 -21.90
CA HIS A 6 -16.14 11.21 -23.29
C HIS A 6 -14.89 10.32 -23.45
N CYS A 7 -14.93 9.44 -24.44
CA CYS A 7 -13.79 8.67 -24.92
C CYS A 7 -13.69 8.80 -26.44
N SER A 8 -12.48 8.67 -26.97
CA SER A 8 -12.20 8.92 -28.39
C SER A 8 -12.29 7.70 -29.28
N THR A 9 -12.05 6.50 -28.74
CA THR A 9 -11.96 5.27 -29.56
C THR A 9 -12.96 4.22 -29.08
N PRO A 10 -14.11 4.06 -29.78
CA PRO A 10 -15.05 2.99 -29.45
C PRO A 10 -14.37 1.62 -29.43
N GLY A 11 -14.70 0.82 -28.41
CA GLY A 11 -14.13 -0.49 -28.21
C GLY A 11 -12.86 -0.52 -27.33
N GLU A 12 -12.30 0.63 -27.00
CA GLU A 12 -11.17 0.72 -26.08
C GLU A 12 -11.59 0.36 -24.65
N ASN A 13 -10.75 -0.41 -23.99
CA ASN A 13 -10.96 -0.78 -22.60
C ASN A 13 -10.10 0.09 -21.67
N GLY A 14 -10.61 0.34 -20.48
CA GLY A 14 -9.90 1.09 -19.46
C GLY A 14 -10.34 0.67 -18.07
N THR A 15 -9.71 1.26 -17.07
CA THR A 15 -10.06 1.03 -15.67
C THR A 15 -10.20 2.37 -14.97
N TYR A 16 -11.36 2.61 -14.36
CA TYR A 16 -11.59 3.77 -13.51
C TYR A 16 -11.29 3.41 -12.07
N VAL A 17 -10.41 4.15 -11.43
CA VAL A 17 -9.95 3.87 -10.07
C VAL A 17 -10.12 5.11 -9.21
N THR A 18 -10.65 4.91 -8.00
CA THR A 18 -10.78 5.95 -6.99
C THR A 18 -10.01 5.54 -5.75
N ALA A 19 -9.08 6.39 -5.31
CA ALA A 19 -8.35 6.17 -4.06
C ALA A 19 -9.25 6.52 -2.87
N LYS A 20 -9.22 5.70 -1.82
CA LYS A 20 -10.03 5.89 -0.63
C LYS A 20 -9.20 6.28 0.57
N ARG A 21 -8.35 5.37 1.09
CA ARG A 21 -7.53 5.64 2.26
C ARG A 21 -6.22 4.90 2.19
N ARG A 22 -5.22 5.45 2.87
CA ARG A 22 -3.92 4.82 3.08
C ARG A 22 -3.90 4.25 4.49
N TRP A 23 -3.31 3.06 4.65
CA TRP A 23 -3.20 2.42 5.95
C TRP A 23 -1.92 1.59 6.03
N PHE A 24 -1.53 1.27 7.26
CA PHE A 24 -0.34 0.46 7.50
C PHE A 24 -0.72 -0.98 7.79
N LYS A 25 -0.18 -1.88 6.97
CA LYS A 25 -0.30 -3.32 7.18
C LYS A 25 0.97 -3.82 7.86
N GLN A 26 0.88 -4.04 9.17
CA GLN A 26 2.00 -4.57 9.94
C GLN A 26 2.17 -6.05 9.67
N THR A 27 3.39 -6.46 9.34
CA THR A 27 3.73 -7.88 9.15
C THR A 27 4.52 -8.42 10.32
N ASP A 28 5.36 -7.62 10.94
CA ASP A 28 6.28 -8.07 11.96
C ASP A 28 6.51 -6.97 13.01
N ALA A 29 6.98 -7.41 14.17
CA ALA A 29 7.36 -6.52 15.25
C ALA A 29 8.45 -7.17 16.09
N THR A 30 9.29 -6.35 16.71
CA THR A 30 10.26 -6.80 17.71
C THR A 30 10.30 -5.80 18.86
N SER A 31 10.40 -6.31 20.08
CA SER A 31 10.47 -5.47 21.27
C SER A 31 11.86 -4.87 21.40
N VAL A 32 11.91 -3.61 21.84
CA VAL A 32 13.15 -2.90 22.14
C VAL A 32 13.02 -2.22 23.50
N ALA A 33 14.14 -2.13 24.21
CA ALA A 33 14.17 -1.46 25.50
C ALA A 33 15.50 -0.76 25.67
N ASN A 34 15.47 0.43 26.28
CA ASN A 34 16.65 1.19 26.66
C ASN A 34 16.57 1.47 28.15
N ARG A 35 17.42 0.83 28.92
CA ARG A 35 17.54 1.00 30.38
C ARG A 35 18.65 1.97 30.76
N ASN A 36 19.27 2.63 29.79
CA ASN A 36 20.32 3.58 30.03
C ASN A 36 19.78 4.99 30.25
N ALA A 37 20.58 5.82 30.88
CA ALA A 37 20.23 7.22 31.13
C ALA A 37 20.32 8.10 29.88
N GLU A 38 20.81 7.56 28.78
CA GLU A 38 20.97 8.27 27.50
C GLU A 38 20.25 7.51 26.40
N GLU A 39 19.89 8.21 25.34
CA GLU A 39 19.31 7.60 24.15
C GLU A 39 20.27 6.65 23.45
N VAL A 40 19.73 5.63 22.81
CA VAL A 40 20.50 4.65 22.03
C VAL A 40 19.85 4.41 20.67
N PRO A 41 20.65 4.11 19.64
CA PRO A 41 20.08 3.66 18.37
C PRO A 41 19.61 2.22 18.49
N VAL A 42 18.46 1.94 17.87
CA VAL A 42 17.92 0.57 17.77
C VAL A 42 17.61 0.26 16.31
N LYS A 43 17.92 -0.96 15.91
CA LYS A 43 17.64 -1.47 14.57
C LYS A 43 17.37 -2.96 14.63
N HIS A 44 16.74 -3.47 13.58
CA HIS A 44 16.53 -4.90 13.42
C HIS A 44 16.84 -5.31 12.00
N THR A 45 17.59 -6.38 11.84
CA THR A 45 17.87 -6.96 10.53
C THR A 45 16.81 -7.99 10.22
N VAL A 46 16.15 -7.85 9.08
CA VAL A 46 15.08 -8.74 8.65
C VAL A 46 15.61 -10.17 8.50
N THR A 47 15.03 -11.09 9.26
CA THR A 47 15.39 -12.51 9.23
C THR A 47 14.41 -13.36 8.46
N GLN A 48 13.25 -12.81 8.10
CA GLN A 48 12.21 -13.50 7.36
C GLN A 48 11.66 -12.57 6.28
N ALA A 49 11.86 -12.95 5.02
CA ALA A 49 11.37 -12.14 3.91
C ALA A 49 9.85 -12.06 3.89
N ARG A 50 9.32 -10.91 3.52
CA ARG A 50 7.88 -10.67 3.37
C ARG A 50 7.61 -10.09 2.00
N THR A 51 6.54 -10.56 1.37
CA THR A 51 6.06 -10.05 0.09
C THR A 51 4.62 -9.63 0.24
N GLN A 52 4.29 -8.44 -0.24
CA GLN A 52 2.93 -7.95 -0.29
C GLN A 52 2.52 -7.71 -1.73
N THR A 53 1.44 -8.37 -2.13
CA THR A 53 0.83 -8.17 -3.45
C THR A 53 -0.45 -7.36 -3.32
N ILE A 54 -1.07 -7.05 -4.46
CA ILE A 54 -2.38 -6.42 -4.48
C ILE A 54 -3.41 -7.39 -3.89
N GLU A 55 -4.18 -6.90 -2.91
CA GLU A 55 -5.29 -7.64 -2.33
C GLU A 55 -6.59 -7.17 -2.99
N VAL A 56 -7.38 -8.10 -3.49
CA VAL A 56 -8.60 -7.78 -4.22
C VAL A 56 -9.79 -8.48 -3.58
N SER A 57 -10.87 -7.74 -3.42
CA SER A 57 -12.16 -8.31 -3.06
C SER A 57 -13.04 -8.37 -4.31
N GLY A 58 -13.62 -9.53 -4.57
CA GLY A 58 -14.46 -9.77 -5.72
C GLY A 58 -13.76 -10.50 -6.85
N SER A 59 -14.48 -10.73 -7.92
CA SER A 59 -13.99 -11.39 -9.12
C SER A 59 -13.34 -10.33 -10.02
N VAL A 60 -12.01 -10.37 -10.16
CA VAL A 60 -11.28 -9.35 -10.92
C VAL A 60 -10.49 -9.98 -12.05
N GLU A 61 -10.77 -9.49 -13.24
CA GLU A 61 -9.86 -9.62 -14.37
C GLU A 61 -9.13 -8.29 -14.52
N GLY A 62 -7.82 -8.33 -14.70
CA GLY A 62 -7.05 -7.13 -15.04
C GLY A 62 -6.44 -6.35 -13.90
N THR A 63 -6.25 -6.94 -12.71
CA THR A 63 -5.52 -6.27 -11.62
C THR A 63 -4.08 -5.90 -11.97
N GLY A 64 -3.49 -6.52 -12.99
CA GLY A 64 -2.13 -6.20 -13.44
C GLY A 64 -1.95 -4.75 -13.87
N ASP A 65 -3.02 -4.09 -14.31
CA ASP A 65 -2.96 -2.70 -14.75
C ASP A 65 -3.31 -1.70 -13.66
N LEU A 66 -3.83 -2.16 -12.54
CA LEU A 66 -4.30 -1.29 -11.45
C LEU A 66 -3.19 -0.38 -10.92
N ALA A 67 -2.01 -0.94 -10.66
CA ALA A 67 -0.86 -0.17 -10.19
C ALA A 67 -0.44 0.89 -11.19
N LYS A 68 -0.46 0.58 -12.49
CA LYS A 68 -0.12 1.53 -13.56
C LYS A 68 -1.13 2.66 -13.63
N VAL A 69 -2.42 2.34 -13.54
CA VAL A 69 -3.49 3.34 -13.58
C VAL A 69 -3.38 4.28 -12.38
N LEU A 70 -3.11 3.75 -11.19
CA LEU A 70 -2.92 4.54 -9.98
C LEU A 70 -1.71 5.47 -10.08
N THR A 71 -0.60 4.96 -10.59
CA THR A 71 0.62 5.76 -10.79
C THR A 71 0.35 6.91 -11.75
N LYS A 72 -0.33 6.64 -12.85
CA LYS A 72 -0.67 7.66 -13.85
C LYS A 72 -1.67 8.69 -13.31
N THR A 73 -2.65 8.26 -12.54
CA THR A 73 -3.74 9.12 -12.06
C THR A 73 -3.30 10.01 -10.89
N TYR A 74 -2.54 9.46 -9.96
CA TYR A 74 -2.20 10.12 -8.70
C TYR A 74 -0.73 10.53 -8.57
N GLY A 75 0.13 10.11 -9.50
CA GLY A 75 1.55 10.51 -9.52
C GLY A 75 2.43 9.81 -8.48
N PHE A 76 1.95 8.75 -7.84
CA PHE A 76 2.74 7.97 -6.88
C PHE A 76 3.25 6.69 -7.53
N ASN A 77 4.33 6.14 -6.97
CA ASN A 77 4.89 4.88 -7.45
C ASN A 77 4.16 3.69 -6.82
N TYR A 78 3.05 3.31 -7.41
CA TYR A 78 2.36 2.09 -7.02
C TYR A 78 2.92 0.92 -7.81
N VAL A 79 3.03 -0.21 -7.14
CA VAL A 79 3.58 -1.43 -7.71
C VAL A 79 2.68 -2.62 -7.41
N SER A 80 2.81 -3.68 -8.20
CA SER A 80 2.05 -4.90 -7.98
C SER A 80 2.56 -5.69 -6.78
N GLU A 81 3.82 -5.52 -6.42
CA GLU A 81 4.46 -6.19 -5.30
C GLU A 81 5.45 -5.29 -4.59
N GLN A 82 5.50 -5.42 -3.27
CA GLN A 82 6.53 -4.83 -2.43
C GLN A 82 7.15 -5.92 -1.58
N HIS A 83 8.41 -5.73 -1.21
CA HIS A 83 9.18 -6.74 -0.47
C HIS A 83 9.96 -6.14 0.68
N TRP A 84 9.95 -6.84 1.82
CA TRP A 84 11.02 -6.79 2.79
C TRP A 84 11.91 -8.01 2.54
N LYS A 85 13.13 -7.76 2.12
CA LYS A 85 14.09 -8.84 1.80
C LYS A 85 14.91 -9.20 3.01
N LEU A 86 15.47 -10.43 3.01
CA LEU A 86 16.44 -10.85 4.00
C LEU A 86 17.57 -9.83 4.08
N ASN A 87 18.03 -9.58 5.30
CA ASN A 87 19.14 -8.68 5.63
C ASN A 87 18.86 -7.19 5.41
N GLN A 88 17.66 -6.80 4.99
CA GLN A 88 17.29 -5.40 5.04
C GLN A 88 17.15 -4.95 6.49
N VAL A 89 17.45 -3.68 6.75
CA VAL A 89 17.48 -3.13 8.09
C VAL A 89 16.25 -2.28 8.35
N VAL A 90 15.59 -2.56 9.47
CA VAL A 90 14.51 -1.74 10.02
C VAL A 90 15.18 -0.73 10.95
N GLY A 91 15.08 0.55 10.62
CA GLY A 91 15.76 1.61 11.33
C GLY A 91 17.11 1.98 10.70
N PRO A 92 18.07 2.54 11.47
CA PRO A 92 18.03 2.73 12.92
C PRO A 92 17.06 3.84 13.36
N TYR A 93 16.52 3.68 14.55
CA TYR A 93 15.70 4.69 15.24
C TYR A 93 16.35 5.03 16.57
N THR A 94 16.11 6.23 17.06
CA THR A 94 16.61 6.65 18.36
C THR A 94 15.61 6.28 19.44
N LEU A 95 15.99 5.39 20.34
CA LEU A 95 15.14 5.01 21.48
C LEU A 95 15.54 5.87 22.68
N PRO A 96 14.60 6.68 23.21
CA PRO A 96 14.88 7.57 24.34
C PRO A 96 15.38 6.82 25.58
N ALA A 97 16.05 7.54 26.45
CA ALA A 97 16.51 7.02 27.74
C ALA A 97 15.33 6.43 28.54
N ASN A 98 15.57 5.33 29.20
CA ASN A 98 14.59 4.66 30.09
C ASN A 98 13.25 4.40 29.44
N SER A 99 13.26 4.07 28.16
CA SER A 99 12.05 3.83 27.35
C SER A 99 12.03 2.40 26.82
N GLN A 100 10.84 1.96 26.47
CA GLN A 100 10.63 0.70 25.81
C GLN A 100 9.54 0.83 24.75
N GLY A 101 9.54 -0.06 23.79
CA GLY A 101 8.59 -0.04 22.70
C GLY A 101 8.78 -1.19 21.76
N LYS A 102 8.36 -0.97 20.52
CA LYS A 102 8.48 -1.97 19.46
C LYS A 102 8.96 -1.31 18.19
N LEU A 103 9.83 -2.01 17.48
CA LEU A 103 10.04 -1.75 16.06
C LEU A 103 8.99 -2.56 15.32
N VAL A 104 8.21 -1.89 14.50
CA VAL A 104 7.20 -2.54 13.66
C VAL A 104 7.49 -2.25 12.21
N TRP A 105 7.23 -3.21 11.35
CA TRP A 105 7.42 -3.03 9.92
C TRP A 105 6.41 -3.82 9.13
N GLY A 106 6.25 -3.43 7.90
CA GLY A 106 5.30 -3.98 6.96
C GLY A 106 5.21 -3.10 5.74
N PHE A 107 3.99 -2.81 5.32
CA PHE A 107 3.75 -2.07 4.09
C PHE A 107 2.67 -1.02 4.27
N THR A 108 2.84 0.11 3.60
CA THR A 108 1.71 1.03 3.43
C THR A 108 0.88 0.54 2.25
N MET A 109 -0.42 0.54 2.46
CA MET A 109 -1.41 0.08 1.49
C MET A 109 -2.35 1.24 1.15
N LEU A 110 -2.78 1.29 -0.11
CA LEU A 110 -3.81 2.21 -0.55
C LEU A 110 -5.07 1.43 -0.89
N ASP A 111 -6.16 1.73 -0.20
CA ASP A 111 -7.47 1.18 -0.53
C ASP A 111 -8.05 1.95 -1.71
N THR A 112 -8.58 1.21 -2.67
CA THR A 112 -9.14 1.76 -3.90
C THR A 112 -10.46 1.09 -4.24
N ASP A 113 -11.30 1.82 -4.98
CA ASP A 113 -12.42 1.23 -5.69
C ASP A 113 -12.08 1.26 -7.18
N GLY A 114 -12.36 0.16 -7.87
CA GLY A 114 -12.10 0.02 -9.29
C GLY A 114 -13.37 -0.33 -10.07
N GLN A 115 -13.41 0.13 -11.30
CA GLN A 115 -14.49 -0.18 -12.24
C GLN A 115 -13.89 -0.32 -13.64
N ASP A 116 -14.02 -1.48 -14.23
CA ASP A 116 -13.65 -1.67 -15.63
C ASP A 116 -14.64 -0.91 -16.49
N VAL A 117 -14.14 -0.27 -17.53
CA VAL A 117 -14.94 0.55 -18.44
C VAL A 117 -14.56 0.25 -19.90
N ARG A 118 -15.49 0.51 -20.79
CA ARG A 118 -15.28 0.39 -22.22
C ARG A 118 -15.84 1.61 -22.92
N CYS A 119 -15.14 2.08 -23.94
CA CYS A 119 -15.65 3.14 -24.79
C CYS A 119 -16.74 2.58 -25.69
N ASN A 120 -17.96 3.07 -25.54
CA ASN A 120 -19.10 2.61 -26.31
C ASN A 120 -19.19 3.29 -27.69
N SER A 121 -20.19 2.92 -28.48
CA SER A 121 -20.39 3.48 -29.82
C SER A 121 -20.76 4.96 -29.83
N ASP A 122 -21.24 5.48 -28.70
CA ASP A 122 -21.56 6.91 -28.51
C ASP A 122 -20.36 7.72 -28.01
N GLN A 123 -19.18 7.12 -28.00
CA GLN A 123 -17.94 7.73 -27.51
C GLN A 123 -18.05 8.18 -26.03
N GLN A 124 -18.63 7.33 -25.22
CA GLN A 124 -18.68 7.51 -23.77
C GLN A 124 -18.18 6.27 -23.07
N TRP A 125 -17.47 6.49 -21.96
CA TRP A 125 -17.05 5.39 -21.10
C TRP A 125 -18.26 4.77 -20.43
N GLU A 126 -18.37 3.45 -20.54
CA GLU A 126 -19.45 2.66 -19.98
C GLU A 126 -18.90 1.63 -19.01
N ALA A 127 -19.52 1.52 -17.84
CA ALA A 127 -19.14 0.53 -16.84
C ALA A 127 -19.30 -0.88 -17.40
N GLN A 128 -18.28 -1.72 -17.19
CA GLN A 128 -18.25 -3.09 -17.67
C GLN A 128 -17.96 -4.03 -16.50
N GLY A 129 -18.87 -4.97 -16.25
CA GLY A 129 -18.76 -5.88 -15.11
C GLY A 129 -19.08 -5.19 -13.79
N LYS A 130 -18.79 -5.89 -12.71
CA LYS A 130 -19.04 -5.40 -11.36
C LYS A 130 -17.89 -4.53 -10.85
N PRO A 131 -18.17 -3.50 -10.05
CA PRO A 131 -17.12 -2.78 -9.36
C PRO A 131 -16.42 -3.70 -8.36
N TYR A 132 -15.17 -3.38 -8.07
CA TYR A 132 -14.36 -4.13 -7.11
C TYR A 132 -13.59 -3.18 -6.21
N SER A 133 -13.11 -3.71 -5.08
CA SER A 133 -12.22 -2.99 -4.19
C SER A 133 -10.88 -3.69 -4.17
N ALA A 134 -9.81 -2.92 -4.05
CA ALA A 134 -8.46 -3.47 -3.97
C ALA A 134 -7.62 -2.65 -3.00
N SER A 135 -6.65 -3.31 -2.37
CA SER A 135 -5.62 -2.65 -1.58
C SER A 135 -4.30 -2.85 -2.29
N VAL A 136 -3.64 -1.76 -2.67
CA VAL A 136 -2.42 -1.78 -3.47
C VAL A 136 -1.23 -1.43 -2.60
N PRO A 137 -0.15 -2.25 -2.62
CA PRO A 137 1.04 -1.91 -1.85
C PRO A 137 1.71 -0.65 -2.42
N GLU A 138 2.02 0.27 -1.54
CA GLU A 138 2.62 1.54 -1.91
C GLU A 138 4.12 1.55 -1.64
N ALA A 139 4.51 1.19 -0.41
CA ALA A 139 5.91 1.21 0.00
C ALA A 139 6.13 0.29 1.19
N ARG A 140 7.40 -0.06 1.40
CA ARG A 140 7.82 -0.61 2.68
C ARG A 140 7.71 0.48 3.73
N TYR A 141 7.28 0.12 4.91
CA TYR A 141 7.13 1.05 6.00
C TYR A 141 7.59 0.43 7.31
N SER A 142 8.23 1.23 8.14
CA SER A 142 8.59 0.85 9.49
C SER A 142 8.46 2.06 10.42
N GLU A 143 8.32 1.79 11.70
CA GLU A 143 8.34 2.83 12.71
C GLU A 143 8.81 2.28 14.05
N LEU A 144 9.31 3.18 14.89
CA LEU A 144 9.51 2.91 16.30
C LEU A 144 8.23 3.35 17.02
N ARG A 145 7.60 2.41 17.68
CA ARG A 145 6.39 2.66 18.45
C ARG A 145 6.69 2.55 19.92
N LEU A 146 6.74 3.68 20.59
CA LEU A 146 6.95 3.71 22.03
C LEU A 146 5.73 3.16 22.77
N GLU A 147 5.95 2.60 23.94
CA GLU A 147 4.87 2.16 24.79
C GLU A 147 3.89 3.33 25.03
N ASP A 148 2.60 3.07 24.97
CA ASP A 148 1.51 4.05 25.05
C ASP A 148 1.32 4.94 23.82
N ALA A 149 2.10 4.75 22.74
CA ALA A 149 1.85 5.46 21.48
C ALA A 149 0.56 4.96 20.83
N PRO A 150 -0.25 5.84 20.23
CA PRO A 150 -1.45 5.41 19.52
C PRO A 150 -1.11 4.57 18.30
N GLU A 151 -1.98 3.61 18.00
CA GLU A 151 -1.80 2.78 16.81
C GLU A 151 -2.16 3.54 15.54
N TRP A 152 -1.40 3.24 14.51
CA TRP A 152 -1.53 3.80 13.19
C TRP A 152 -2.48 2.94 12.36
N ASN A 153 -3.51 3.51 11.81
CA ASN A 153 -4.38 2.78 10.86
C ASN A 153 -5.16 3.73 9.93
#